data_fc8c872cbd03f7f1f2d2d1159018bf9c
#
_entry.id   fc8c872cbd03f7f1f2d2d1159018bf9c
#
_cell.length_a   1.000
_cell.length_b   1.000
_cell.length_c   1.000
_cell.angle_alpha   90.00
_cell.angle_beta   90.00
_cell.angle_gamma   90.00
#
_symmetry.space_group_name_H-M   'P 1'
#
loop_
_entity.id
_entity.type
_entity.pdbx_description
1 polymer ?
#
loop_
_entity_poly.entity_id
_entity_poly.type
_entity_poly.pdbx_seq_one_letter_code
_entity_poly.pdbx_strand_id
1 'polypeptide(L)'
;MKYFFVPFLVSIFILFSCDETNLTGSENVSEIENVTFTNISTSISSNTLVASGTITNNNQSLSISPPWYIECQYYYTNTSGSKFLIGGDNTLINNALPAGVSLVWTLEYQVDNPDSYSNFTIDDLRAYKN
;
A
#
# COMPACT_ATOMS: atom_id res chain seq x y z
N MET A 1 -48.67 -48.11 8.93
CA MET A 1 -47.28 -47.66 9.00
C MET A 1 -47.15 -46.38 8.17
N LYS A 2 -46.99 -45.23 8.85
CA LYS A 2 -46.81 -43.91 8.19
C LYS A 2 -45.36 -43.55 8.32
N TYR A 3 -44.62 -43.52 7.23
CA TYR A 3 -43.25 -43.04 7.20
C TYR A 3 -43.26 -41.52 7.12
N PHE A 4 -42.74 -40.89 8.19
CA PHE A 4 -42.51 -39.46 8.25
C PHE A 4 -41.18 -39.17 7.61
N PHE A 5 -41.18 -38.53 6.43
CA PHE A 5 -39.97 -38.04 5.73
C PHE A 5 -39.65 -36.67 6.29
N VAL A 6 -38.56 -36.57 7.03
CA VAL A 6 -38.02 -35.29 7.51
C VAL A 6 -37.00 -34.82 6.46
N PRO A 7 -37.22 -33.69 5.79
CA PRO A 7 -36.18 -33.14 4.89
C PRO A 7 -35.09 -32.51 5.75
N PHE A 8 -33.89 -33.05 5.64
CA PHE A 8 -32.67 -32.52 6.20
C PHE A 8 -32.26 -31.26 5.43
N LEU A 9 -32.54 -30.08 6.00
CA LEU A 9 -32.20 -28.80 5.45
C LEU A 9 -30.70 -28.55 5.69
N VAL A 10 -29.86 -28.84 4.69
CA VAL A 10 -28.44 -28.51 4.71
C VAL A 10 -28.28 -27.00 4.49
N SER A 11 -28.08 -26.25 5.55
CA SER A 11 -27.69 -24.84 5.47
C SER A 11 -26.24 -24.75 5.00
N ILE A 12 -26.07 -24.41 3.72
CA ILE A 12 -24.77 -24.05 3.17
C ILE A 12 -24.45 -22.64 3.66
N PHE A 13 -23.60 -22.53 4.69
CA PHE A 13 -22.95 -21.25 5.04
C PHE A 13 -21.91 -20.95 3.97
N ILE A 14 -22.27 -20.08 3.03
CA ILE A 14 -21.29 -19.44 2.16
C ILE A 14 -20.54 -18.42 3.02
N LEU A 15 -19.36 -18.79 3.46
CA LEU A 15 -18.39 -17.85 4.02
C LEU A 15 -17.96 -16.94 2.88
N PHE A 16 -18.55 -15.76 2.78
CA PHE A 16 -17.95 -14.67 2.03
C PHE A 16 -16.66 -14.31 2.76
N SER A 17 -15.55 -14.86 2.28
CA SER A 17 -14.24 -14.30 2.55
C SER A 17 -14.26 -12.88 1.97
N CYS A 18 -14.28 -11.89 2.84
CA CYS A 18 -14.03 -10.51 2.46
C CYS A 18 -12.54 -10.47 2.12
N ASP A 19 -12.17 -10.55 0.84
CA ASP A 19 -10.84 -10.18 0.38
C ASP A 19 -10.64 -8.72 0.80
N GLU A 20 -9.63 -8.49 1.63
CA GLU A 20 -9.17 -7.15 1.93
C GLU A 20 -8.67 -6.56 0.61
N THR A 21 -9.53 -5.80 -0.06
CA THR A 21 -9.17 -5.09 -1.28
C THR A 21 -8.09 -4.07 -0.93
N ASN A 22 -6.89 -4.27 -1.43
CA ASN A 22 -5.85 -3.25 -1.46
C ASN A 22 -6.43 -1.96 -2.05
N LEU A 23 -6.52 -0.92 -1.23
CA LEU A 23 -7.13 0.35 -1.62
C LEU A 23 -6.32 1.10 -2.70
N THR A 24 -5.08 0.72 -2.93
CA THR A 24 -4.16 1.36 -3.89
C THR A 24 -3.66 0.43 -4.98
N GLY A 25 -3.84 -0.90 -4.84
CA GLY A 25 -3.26 -1.88 -5.75
C GLY A 25 -4.19 -2.33 -6.86
N SER A 26 -3.75 -2.31 -8.10
CA SER A 26 -4.28 -3.12 -9.17
C SER A 26 -3.90 -4.58 -8.92
N GLU A 27 -4.83 -5.53 -9.06
CA GLU A 27 -4.60 -6.97 -8.83
C GLU A 27 -3.53 -7.62 -9.75
N ASN A 28 -3.04 -6.88 -10.76
CA ASN A 28 -2.08 -7.35 -11.78
C ASN A 28 -0.81 -6.48 -11.84
N VAL A 29 -0.31 -6.01 -10.71
CA VAL A 29 0.93 -5.25 -10.68
C VAL A 29 2.15 -6.16 -10.59
N SER A 30 3.23 -5.80 -11.29
CA SER A 30 4.53 -6.45 -11.18
C SER A 30 5.43 -5.62 -10.26
N GLU A 31 5.73 -6.15 -9.08
CA GLU A 31 6.66 -5.49 -8.16
C GLU A 31 8.07 -5.44 -8.77
N ILE A 32 8.74 -4.31 -8.59
CA ILE A 32 10.11 -4.10 -9.06
C ILE A 32 11.07 -4.60 -7.98
N GLU A 33 11.78 -5.67 -8.30
CA GLU A 33 12.77 -6.26 -7.43
C GLU A 33 14.12 -5.51 -7.46
N ASN A 34 14.99 -5.80 -6.50
CA ASN A 34 16.33 -5.22 -6.38
C ASN A 34 16.32 -3.69 -6.24
N VAL A 35 15.37 -3.16 -5.51
CA VAL A 35 15.35 -1.77 -5.06
C VAL A 35 15.44 -1.70 -3.54
N THR A 36 15.99 -0.60 -3.03
CA THR A 36 16.04 -0.32 -1.60
C THR A 36 15.46 1.06 -1.31
N PHE A 37 14.57 1.13 -0.34
CA PHE A 37 14.04 2.39 0.19
C PHE A 37 14.83 2.78 1.44
N THR A 38 15.31 4.02 1.48
CA THR A 38 16.09 4.58 2.60
C THR A 38 15.65 6.00 2.92
N ASN A 39 16.13 6.54 4.05
CA ASN A 39 15.84 7.90 4.50
C ASN A 39 14.34 8.22 4.56
N ILE A 40 13.54 7.22 4.95
CA ILE A 40 12.09 7.34 5.03
C ILE A 40 11.74 8.30 6.17
N SER A 41 10.91 9.29 5.87
CA SER A 41 10.38 10.25 6.83
C SER A 41 8.91 10.50 6.60
N THR A 42 8.20 10.82 7.68
CA THR A 42 6.78 11.18 7.66
C THR A 42 6.60 12.55 8.33
N SER A 43 5.69 13.35 7.79
CA SER A 43 5.34 14.66 8.34
C SER A 43 3.90 15.02 8.00
N ILE A 44 3.36 15.99 8.74
CA ILE A 44 2.05 16.58 8.43
C ILE A 44 2.31 18.00 7.90
N SER A 45 1.71 18.32 6.76
CA SER A 45 1.73 19.63 6.15
C SER A 45 0.31 20.06 5.82
N SER A 46 -0.21 21.06 6.56
CA SER A 46 -1.61 21.45 6.47
C SER A 46 -2.54 20.24 6.66
N ASN A 47 -3.38 19.92 5.68
CA ASN A 47 -4.32 18.78 5.70
C ASN A 47 -3.76 17.54 5.00
N THR A 48 -2.43 17.39 4.92
CA THR A 48 -1.79 16.35 4.13
C THR A 48 -0.82 15.55 5.00
N LEU A 49 -0.95 14.23 4.97
CA LEU A 49 0.05 13.30 5.48
C LEU A 49 1.08 13.11 4.39
N VAL A 50 2.33 13.43 4.67
CA VAL A 50 3.44 13.38 3.71
C VAL A 50 4.39 12.25 4.10
N ALA A 51 4.70 11.39 3.15
CA ALA A 51 5.77 10.40 3.26
C ALA A 51 6.82 10.69 2.18
N SER A 52 8.08 10.63 2.54
CA SER A 52 9.18 10.86 1.59
C SER A 52 10.37 9.97 1.91
N GLY A 53 11.25 9.82 0.94
CA GLY A 53 12.46 9.03 1.09
C GLY A 53 13.28 8.97 -0.20
N THR A 54 14.16 7.99 -0.24
CA THR A 54 15.02 7.72 -1.39
C THR A 54 14.82 6.28 -1.82
N ILE A 55 14.67 6.03 -3.12
CA ILE A 55 14.71 4.70 -3.72
C ILE A 55 16.01 4.55 -4.51
N THR A 56 16.69 3.42 -4.37
CA THR A 56 17.92 3.09 -5.10
C THR A 56 17.70 1.83 -5.93
N ASN A 57 18.04 1.87 -7.20
CA ASN A 57 18.09 0.69 -8.06
C ASN A 57 19.39 -0.08 -7.82
N ASN A 58 19.32 -1.23 -7.15
CA ASN A 58 20.49 -2.05 -6.81
C ASN A 58 20.87 -3.05 -7.89
N ASN A 59 20.21 -3.03 -9.05
CA ASN A 59 20.66 -3.85 -10.18
C ASN A 59 22.08 -3.44 -10.61
N GLN A 60 22.85 -4.39 -11.09
CA GLN A 60 24.23 -4.13 -11.54
C GLN A 60 24.30 -3.50 -12.94
N SER A 61 23.28 -3.75 -13.77
CA SER A 61 23.30 -3.32 -15.18
C SER A 61 21.93 -2.97 -15.75
N LEU A 62 20.85 -3.26 -15.04
CA LEU A 62 19.49 -3.06 -15.55
C LEU A 62 18.88 -1.77 -15.01
N SER A 63 18.44 -0.91 -15.93
CA SER A 63 17.62 0.25 -15.60
C SER A 63 16.16 -0.14 -15.39
N ILE A 64 15.49 0.53 -14.45
CA ILE A 64 14.03 0.49 -14.35
C ILE A 64 13.50 1.45 -15.43
N SER A 65 12.86 0.89 -16.46
CA SER A 65 12.29 1.67 -17.56
C SER A 65 10.91 2.23 -17.17
N PRO A 66 10.58 3.47 -17.58
CA PRO A 66 9.26 4.06 -17.34
C PRO A 66 8.17 3.44 -18.24
N PRO A 67 6.87 3.59 -17.92
CA PRO A 67 6.38 4.16 -16.67
C PRO A 67 6.46 3.13 -15.52
N TRP A 68 6.63 3.61 -14.30
CA TRP A 68 6.59 2.82 -13.08
C TRP A 68 6.09 3.69 -11.92
N TYR A 69 5.76 3.07 -10.78
CA TYR A 69 5.11 3.73 -9.67
C TYR A 69 5.83 3.44 -8.37
N ILE A 70 5.71 4.38 -7.42
CA ILE A 70 6.00 4.17 -6.00
C ILE A 70 4.68 4.35 -5.26
N GLU A 71 4.36 3.44 -4.33
CA GLU A 71 3.17 3.56 -3.49
C GLU A 71 3.46 3.18 -2.05
N CYS A 72 2.64 3.67 -1.13
CA CYS A 72 2.57 3.20 0.25
C CYS A 72 1.14 3.31 0.80
N GLN A 73 0.92 2.66 1.94
CA GLN A 73 -0.29 2.78 2.74
C GLN A 73 0.02 3.56 4.02
N TYR A 74 -0.92 4.42 4.43
CA TYR A 74 -0.86 5.23 5.64
C TYR A 74 -1.68 4.60 6.74
N TYR A 75 -1.09 4.43 7.92
CA TYR A 75 -1.72 3.80 9.06
C TYR A 75 -1.68 4.69 10.30
N TYR A 76 -2.72 4.57 11.09
CA TYR A 76 -2.82 5.14 12.43
C TYR A 76 -2.85 4.03 13.46
N THR A 77 -2.10 4.20 14.55
CA THR A 77 -2.12 3.30 15.70
C THR A 77 -2.76 4.02 16.89
N ASN A 78 -3.86 3.47 17.41
CA ASN A 78 -4.55 4.05 18.55
C ASN A 78 -3.80 3.78 19.87
N THR A 79 -4.29 4.36 20.97
CA THR A 79 -3.68 4.24 22.30
C THR A 79 -3.69 2.80 22.85
N SER A 80 -4.55 1.93 22.33
CA SER A 80 -4.59 0.48 22.68
C SER A 80 -3.66 -0.37 21.82
N GLY A 81 -2.93 0.22 20.86
CA GLY A 81 -1.99 -0.47 19.97
C GLY A 81 -2.64 -1.07 18.72
N SER A 82 -3.93 -0.82 18.48
CA SER A 82 -4.60 -1.28 17.26
C SER A 82 -4.24 -0.38 16.08
N LYS A 83 -3.89 -1.00 14.95
CA LYS A 83 -3.47 -0.34 13.72
C LYS A 83 -4.65 -0.27 12.75
N PHE A 84 -4.91 0.92 12.20
CA PHE A 84 -6.00 1.19 11.26
C PHE A 84 -5.45 1.82 9.99
N LEU A 85 -5.95 1.36 8.85
CA LEU A 85 -5.65 1.95 7.55
C LEU A 85 -6.36 3.31 7.43
N ILE A 86 -5.60 4.36 7.11
CA ILE A 86 -6.12 5.69 6.78
C ILE A 86 -6.43 5.76 5.28
N GLY A 87 -5.50 5.30 4.45
CA GLY A 87 -5.59 5.26 3.00
C GLY A 87 -4.25 4.95 2.36
N GLY A 88 -4.15 5.15 1.06
CA GLY A 88 -2.92 4.94 0.32
C GLY A 88 -2.74 5.99 -0.77
N ASP A 89 -1.50 6.15 -1.22
CA ASP A 89 -1.15 7.02 -2.33
C ASP A 89 -0.06 6.40 -3.19
N ASN A 90 -0.04 6.77 -4.46
CA ASN A 90 1.01 6.39 -5.39
C ASN A 90 1.45 7.57 -6.25
N THR A 91 2.68 7.51 -6.73
CA THR A 91 3.22 8.49 -7.67
C THR A 91 3.77 7.80 -8.91
N LEU A 92 3.44 8.35 -10.09
CA LEU A 92 3.93 7.89 -11.38
C LEU A 92 5.32 8.45 -11.64
N ILE A 93 6.27 7.58 -11.98
CA ILE A 93 7.61 7.94 -12.39
C ILE A 93 7.75 7.76 -13.92
N ASN A 94 7.94 8.86 -14.62
CA ASN A 94 8.08 8.89 -16.08
C ASN A 94 9.54 8.87 -16.55
N ASN A 95 10.50 8.79 -15.65
CA ASN A 95 11.92 8.72 -15.97
C ASN A 95 12.47 7.33 -15.64
N ALA A 96 13.45 6.91 -16.42
CA ALA A 96 14.20 5.71 -16.10
C ALA A 96 15.04 5.93 -14.83
N LEU A 97 15.19 4.86 -14.01
CA LEU A 97 16.12 4.83 -12.91
C LEU A 97 17.27 3.87 -13.25
N PRO A 98 18.43 4.37 -13.67
CA PRO A 98 19.57 3.54 -14.03
C PRO A 98 20.08 2.68 -12.88
N ALA A 99 20.83 1.63 -13.20
CA ALA A 99 21.50 0.78 -12.22
C ALA A 99 22.41 1.60 -11.29
N GLY A 100 22.32 1.37 -9.99
CA GLY A 100 23.09 2.05 -8.96
C GLY A 100 22.67 3.50 -8.68
N VAL A 101 21.66 4.03 -9.37
CA VAL A 101 21.20 5.41 -9.20
C VAL A 101 20.06 5.47 -8.18
N SER A 102 20.00 6.57 -7.44
CA SER A 102 18.95 6.87 -6.46
C SER A 102 18.06 8.02 -6.93
N LEU A 103 16.78 7.96 -6.53
CA LEU A 103 15.76 8.97 -6.77
C LEU A 103 15.09 9.33 -5.44
N VAL A 104 14.87 10.61 -5.17
CA VAL A 104 14.04 11.09 -4.05
C VAL A 104 12.58 11.04 -4.49
N TRP A 105 11.73 10.55 -3.59
CA TRP A 105 10.28 10.44 -3.81
C TRP A 105 9.49 11.10 -2.67
N THR A 106 8.27 11.51 -2.99
CA THR A 106 7.29 12.03 -2.03
C THR A 106 5.91 11.52 -2.41
N LEU A 107 5.14 11.09 -1.40
CA LEU A 107 3.75 10.69 -1.49
C LEU A 107 2.94 11.54 -0.52
N GLU A 108 1.71 11.92 -0.92
CA GLU A 108 0.88 12.87 -0.20
C GLU A 108 -0.56 12.38 -0.12
N TYR A 109 -1.07 12.18 1.09
CA TYR A 109 -2.45 11.75 1.32
C TYR A 109 -3.24 12.82 2.08
N GLN A 110 -4.31 13.35 1.48
CA GLN A 110 -5.14 14.39 2.08
C GLN A 110 -6.11 13.80 3.11
N VAL A 111 -6.24 14.49 4.25
CA VAL A 111 -7.14 14.14 5.35
C VAL A 111 -7.87 15.36 5.87
N ASP A 112 -9.10 15.18 6.35
CA ASP A 112 -9.89 16.31 6.86
C ASP A 112 -9.42 16.81 8.22
N ASN A 113 -8.87 15.91 9.06
CA ASN A 113 -8.40 16.24 10.42
C ASN A 113 -7.02 15.63 10.68
N PRO A 114 -5.94 16.30 10.28
CA PRO A 114 -4.58 15.81 10.39
C PRO A 114 -4.11 15.62 11.84
N ASP A 115 -4.61 16.39 12.78
CA ASP A 115 -4.23 16.30 14.18
C ASP A 115 -4.61 14.95 14.81
N SER A 116 -5.64 14.30 14.25
CA SER A 116 -6.04 12.94 14.65
C SER A 116 -5.02 11.87 14.29
N TYR A 117 -4.06 12.18 13.41
CA TYR A 117 -3.08 11.26 12.85
C TYR A 117 -1.63 11.66 13.17
N SER A 118 -1.40 12.39 14.25
CA SER A 118 -0.06 12.93 14.62
C SER A 118 1.05 11.88 14.68
N ASN A 119 0.70 10.61 14.91
CA ASN A 119 1.62 9.47 14.99
C ASN A 119 1.35 8.45 13.86
N PHE A 120 1.02 8.91 12.66
CA PHE A 120 0.83 7.99 11.55
C PHE A 120 2.16 7.34 11.12
N THR A 121 2.04 6.15 10.54
CA THR A 121 3.15 5.40 9.94
C THR A 121 2.79 5.02 8.51
N ILE A 122 3.79 4.66 7.73
CA ILE A 122 3.56 4.07 6.41
C ILE A 122 3.99 2.61 6.40
N ASP A 123 3.29 1.81 5.61
CA ASP A 123 3.61 0.41 5.30
C ASP A 123 3.37 0.12 3.83
N ASP A 124 3.66 -1.11 3.42
CA ASP A 124 3.48 -1.59 2.05
C ASP A 124 4.15 -0.68 1.01
N LEU A 125 5.29 -0.08 1.40
CA LEU A 125 6.09 0.77 0.51
C LEU A 125 6.76 -0.10 -0.54
N ARG A 126 6.38 0.11 -1.80
CA ARG A 126 6.90 -0.66 -2.94
C ARG A 126 7.02 0.17 -4.21
N ALA A 127 7.83 -0.33 -5.14
CA ALA A 127 7.87 0.13 -6.53
C ALA A 127 7.28 -0.95 -7.44
N TYR A 128 6.48 -0.56 -8.45
CA TYR A 128 5.80 -1.52 -9.31
C TYR A 128 5.55 -0.99 -10.72
N LYS A 129 5.17 -1.90 -11.63
CA LYS A 129 4.67 -1.63 -12.98
C LYS A 129 3.28 -2.21 -13.16
N ASN A 130 2.45 -1.52 -13.93
CA ASN A 130 1.17 -2.04 -14.42
C ASN A 130 1.37 -2.90 -15.66
#